data_fc28e3893537561d6ae496c91acd3a6c
#
_entry.id   fc28e3893537561d6ae496c91acd3a6c
#
_cell.length_a   1.000
_cell.length_b   1.000
_cell.length_c   1.000
_cell.angle_alpha   90.00
_cell.angle_beta   90.00
_cell.angle_gamma   90.00
#
_symmetry.space_group_name_H-M   'P 1'
#
loop_
_entity.id
_entity.type
_entity.pdbx_description
1 polymer ?
#
loop_
_entity_poly.entity_id
_entity_poly.type
_entity_poly.pdbx_seq_one_letter_code
_entity_poly.pdbx_strand_id
1 'polypeptide(L)' 'MLEWLAANIGTIIVALIVIAVIAFVVARMVKDKKEGKS' A
#
# COMPACT_ATOMS: atom_id res chain seq x y z
N MET A 1 -21.54 11.21 -4.04
CA MET A 1 -20.14 10.90 -3.75
C MET A 1 -19.98 10.00 -2.55
N LEU A 2 -20.58 10.37 -1.45
CA LEU A 2 -20.51 9.51 -0.26
C LEU A 2 -21.19 8.17 -0.50
N GLU A 3 -22.22 8.17 -1.32
CA GLU A 3 -22.93 6.95 -1.63
C GLU A 3 -22.02 5.95 -2.35
N TRP A 4 -21.22 6.47 -3.27
CA TRP A 4 -20.30 5.63 -4.01
C TRP A 4 -19.24 5.04 -3.07
N LEU A 5 -18.71 5.87 -2.18
CA LEU A 5 -17.73 5.42 -1.20
C LEU A 5 -18.33 4.36 -0.27
N ALA A 6 -19.54 4.59 0.21
CA ALA A 6 -20.20 3.65 1.10
C ALA A 6 -20.46 2.31 0.40
N ALA A 7 -20.83 2.36 -0.87
CA ALA A 7 -21.10 1.14 -1.65
C ALA A 7 -19.83 0.36 -1.92
N ASN A 8 -18.69 1.04 -1.96
CA ASN A 8 -17.43 0.40 -2.30
C ASN A 8 -16.45 0.36 -1.13
N ILE A 9 -16.97 0.52 0.07
CA ILE A 9 -16.09 0.60 1.25
C ILE A 9 -15.21 -0.64 1.39
N GLY A 10 -15.76 -1.81 1.14
CA GLY A 10 -14.99 -3.05 1.22
C GLY A 10 -13.84 -3.06 0.23
N THR A 11 -14.13 -2.67 -1.00
CA THR A 11 -13.11 -2.62 -2.05
C THR A 11 -12.05 -1.57 -1.72
N ILE A 12 -12.48 -0.44 -1.19
CA ILE A 12 -11.56 0.64 -0.83
C ILE A 12 -10.61 0.17 0.27
N ILE A 13 -11.13 -0.49 1.29
CA ILE A 13 -10.31 -0.98 2.38
C ILE A 13 -9.27 -1.99 1.87
N VAL A 14 -9.71 -2.92 1.03
CA VAL A 14 -8.80 -3.90 0.47
C VAL A 14 -7.72 -3.22 -0.36
N ALA A 15 -8.12 -2.25 -1.17
CA ALA A 15 -7.17 -1.51 -2.00
C ALA A 15 -6.14 -0.80 -1.15
N LEU A 16 -6.57 -0.17 -0.06
CA LEU A 16 -5.65 0.53 0.83
C LEU A 16 -4.66 -0.43 1.48
N ILE A 17 -5.14 -1.60 1.88
CA ILE A 17 -4.27 -2.61 2.48
C ILE A 17 -3.23 -3.07 1.47
N VAL A 18 -3.65 -3.34 0.25
CA VAL A 18 -2.73 -3.79 -0.80
C VAL A 18 -1.67 -2.72 -1.08
N ILE A 19 -2.10 -1.47 -1.21
CA ILE A 19 -1.18 -0.37 -1.45
C ILE A 19 -0.19 -0.23 -0.30
N ALA A 20 -0.66 -0.35 0.93
CA ALA A 20 0.20 -0.24 2.10
C ALA A 20 1.25 -1.35 2.11
N VAL A 21 0.85 -2.57 1.77
CA VAL A 21 1.78 -3.69 1.73
C VAL A 21 2.84 -3.47 0.66
N ILE A 22 2.41 -3.06 -0.53
CA ILE A 22 3.35 -2.80 -1.63
C ILE A 22 4.31 -1.69 -1.26
N ALA A 23 3.79 -0.60 -0.69
CA ALA A 23 4.63 0.52 -0.28
C ALA A 23 5.66 0.09 0.76
N PHE A 24 5.23 -0.74 1.71
CA PHE A 24 6.13 -1.24 2.74
C PHE A 24 7.26 -2.07 2.14
N VAL A 25 6.91 -2.98 1.24
CA VAL A 25 7.92 -3.82 0.60
C VAL A 25 8.90 -2.99 -0.20
N VAL A 26 8.38 -2.04 -1.00
CA VAL A 26 9.24 -1.18 -1.80
C VAL A 26 10.17 -0.35 -0.91
N ALA A 27 9.63 0.18 0.18
CA ALA A 27 10.45 0.98 1.10
C ALA A 27 11.59 0.17 1.68
N ARG A 28 11.31 -1.09 2.03
CA ARG A 28 12.35 -1.95 2.58
C ARG A 28 13.42 -2.26 1.53
N MET A 29 13.00 -2.52 0.31
CA MET A 29 13.96 -2.80 -0.76
C MET A 29 14.87 -1.61 -1.02
N VAL A 30 14.28 -0.41 -1.05
CA VAL A 30 15.06 0.80 -1.27
C VAL A 30 16.04 1.01 -0.13
N LYS A 31 15.58 0.78 1.10
CA LYS A 31 16.43 0.98 2.27
C LYS A 31 17.60 0.01 2.26
N ASP A 32 17.34 -1.25 1.94
CA ASP A 32 18.41 -2.25 1.84
C ASP A 32 19.45 -1.84 0.83
N LYS A 33 19.00 -1.37 -0.31
CA LYS A 33 19.91 -0.97 -1.36
C LYS A 33 20.74 0.24 -0.94
N LYS A 34 20.11 1.14 -0.21
CA LYS A 34 20.79 2.36 0.22
C LYS A 34 21.89 2.10 1.22
N GLU A 35 21.72 1.09 2.04
CA GLU A 35 22.72 0.75 3.04
C GLU A 35 23.85 -0.07 2.47
N GLY A 36 23.79 -0.36 1.20
CA GLY A 36 24.87 -1.06 0.54
C GLY A 36 25.02 -2.51 0.96
N LYS A 37 23.97 -3.08 1.47
CA LYS A 37 23.98 -4.49 1.87
C LYS A 37 23.58 -5.35 0.71
N SER A 38 24.37 -5.57 -0.17
CA SER A 38 24.02 -6.42 -1.31
C SER A 38 24.53 -7.83 -1.12
#